data_cff7101708c51414df8d516724d3b2f7
#
_entry.id   cff7101708c51414df8d516724d3b2f7
#
_cell.length_a   1.000
_cell.length_b   1.000
_cell.length_c   1.000
_cell.angle_alpha   90.00
_cell.angle_beta   90.00
_cell.angle_gamma   90.00
#
_symmetry.space_group_name_H-M   'P 1'
#
loop_
_entity.id
_entity.type
_entity.pdbx_description
1 polymer ?
#
loop_
_entity_poly.entity_id
_entity_poly.type
_entity_poly.pdbx_seq_one_letter_code
_entity_poly.pdbx_strand_id
1 'polypeptide(L)'
;MSQNESQTTITLADLIENLELGGGSVITSITELEPAAGPHASVAPPKFVDGSKSVFAYETRYIVEKSEGQDEPKKEEDSKDAEKAVKGKSQKVVLIDSKQSELNRAEAAIEQGRQYGDEAAVKIPRVVVTYQTENGPVEYSDMELSHRVFDGHFRAGHVDGKPITENDQYRALRNCTPADMSALLTTAPAALLFGAWDSTRKSNQVRLRSALVGEIIGVLADQDPGAEHRQARRGGARVDAVAASVKLGAKELNSLVDDQEAELSAKNVAARRKEVKTAKADARISASTLGLGSIPPSLEETGAVACRRIIRSWVLSLATLRQLRFGQDETKNVAARALLAAFGLNAIARAERELYLRANCDLIESAEPVVTLDQRFGEKKPFAPLTVEHTDQLLLEAIENAKKVGVADWNGQTFNVEGNSIIIKNATAEDAE
;
A
#
# COMPACT_ATOMS: atom_id res chain seq x y z
N MET A 1 35.61 8.70 -15.60
CA MET A 1 35.10 9.70 -14.64
C MET A 1 34.01 10.46 -15.33
N SER A 2 32.77 9.94 -15.30
CA SER A 2 31.60 10.67 -15.80
C SER A 2 31.31 11.81 -14.84
N GLN A 3 31.19 13.02 -15.37
CA GLN A 3 30.63 14.15 -14.63
C GLN A 3 29.20 13.77 -14.23
N ASN A 4 28.99 13.38 -12.97
CA ASN A 4 27.68 13.42 -12.34
C ASN A 4 27.31 14.92 -12.32
N GLU A 5 26.54 15.39 -13.30
CA GLU A 5 25.73 16.57 -13.09
C GLU A 5 24.87 16.24 -11.85
N SER A 6 25.13 16.96 -10.76
CA SER A 6 24.36 16.77 -9.52
C SER A 6 22.90 17.04 -9.84
N GLN A 7 22.10 15.98 -9.92
CA GLN A 7 20.67 16.12 -10.12
C GLN A 7 20.11 16.99 -8.99
N THR A 8 19.29 17.96 -9.35
CA THR A 8 18.67 18.87 -8.38
C THR A 8 17.50 18.16 -7.67
N THR A 9 17.27 18.50 -6.42
CA THR A 9 16.09 18.04 -5.68
C THR A 9 14.83 18.78 -6.14
N ILE A 10 13.66 18.16 -6.01
CA ILE A 10 12.37 18.81 -6.30
C ILE A 10 12.12 19.90 -5.27
N THR A 11 11.76 21.10 -5.71
CA THR A 11 11.45 22.24 -4.84
C THR A 11 9.95 22.54 -4.80
N LEU A 12 9.52 23.33 -3.81
CA LEU A 12 8.15 23.84 -3.76
C LEU A 12 7.81 24.70 -5.00
N ALA A 13 8.77 25.44 -5.53
CA ALA A 13 8.58 26.22 -6.76
C ALA A 13 8.30 25.32 -7.97
N ASP A 14 9.02 24.18 -8.10
CA ASP A 14 8.73 23.18 -9.14
C ASP A 14 7.29 22.65 -9.03
N LEU A 15 6.81 22.38 -7.80
CA LEU A 15 5.44 21.90 -7.59
C LEU A 15 4.41 22.97 -7.95
N ILE A 16 4.60 24.21 -7.51
CA ILE A 16 3.68 25.32 -7.80
C ILE A 16 3.56 25.52 -9.31
N GLU A 17 4.71 25.69 -10.01
CA GLU A 17 4.75 25.87 -11.46
C GLU A 17 4.00 24.77 -12.22
N ASN A 18 4.24 23.52 -11.83
CA ASN A 18 3.66 22.37 -12.53
C ASN A 18 2.22 22.00 -12.11
N LEU A 19 1.68 22.66 -11.05
CA LEU A 19 0.28 22.54 -10.64
C LEU A 19 -0.61 23.66 -11.15
N GLU A 20 -0.04 24.65 -11.82
CA GLU A 20 -0.79 25.56 -12.66
C GLU A 20 -1.36 24.88 -13.90
N LEU A 21 -2.35 25.49 -14.53
CA LEU A 21 -2.98 24.97 -15.72
C LEU A 21 -1.94 24.87 -16.87
N GLY A 22 -1.80 23.68 -17.42
CA GLY A 22 -0.86 23.42 -18.52
C GLY A 22 0.52 22.94 -18.09
N GLY A 23 0.82 22.87 -16.80
CA GLY A 23 2.06 22.32 -16.27
C GLY A 23 2.24 20.81 -16.53
N GLY A 24 3.30 20.23 -15.97
CA GLY A 24 3.67 18.82 -16.10
C GLY A 24 2.54 17.85 -15.75
N SER A 25 2.59 16.63 -16.27
CA SER A 25 1.51 15.66 -16.13
C SER A 25 1.65 14.80 -14.88
N VAL A 26 2.84 14.26 -14.64
CA VAL A 26 3.13 13.31 -13.57
C VAL A 26 4.56 13.47 -13.04
N ILE A 27 4.77 13.12 -11.77
CA ILE A 27 6.08 12.81 -11.22
C ILE A 27 6.12 11.29 -11.05
N THR A 28 7.20 10.64 -11.48
CA THR A 28 7.42 9.20 -11.34
C THR A 28 8.68 8.92 -10.55
N SER A 29 8.65 7.89 -9.70
CA SER A 29 9.84 7.25 -9.13
C SER A 29 9.84 5.79 -9.57
N ILE A 30 10.92 5.35 -10.23
CA ILE A 30 11.07 3.97 -10.73
C ILE A 30 12.34 3.39 -10.12
N THR A 31 12.18 2.29 -9.38
CA THR A 31 13.25 1.61 -8.66
C THR A 31 13.40 0.18 -9.18
N GLU A 32 14.61 -0.20 -9.54
CA GLU A 32 14.96 -1.59 -9.81
C GLU A 32 15.25 -2.29 -8.49
N LEU A 33 14.64 -3.44 -8.29
CA LEU A 33 14.77 -4.25 -7.09
C LEU A 33 15.35 -5.63 -7.43
N GLU A 34 15.97 -6.25 -6.43
CA GLU A 34 16.40 -7.65 -6.51
C GLU A 34 16.08 -8.39 -5.21
N PRO A 35 16.01 -9.74 -5.23
CA PRO A 35 15.87 -10.52 -4.00
C PRO A 35 17.07 -10.29 -3.07
N ALA A 36 16.82 -10.07 -1.79
CA ALA A 36 17.87 -9.80 -0.80
C ALA A 36 18.92 -10.93 -0.69
N ALA A 37 18.52 -12.19 -0.98
CA ALA A 37 19.44 -13.32 -1.01
C ALA A 37 20.25 -13.43 -2.34
N GLY A 38 20.09 -12.48 -3.25
CA GLY A 38 20.75 -12.42 -4.55
C GLY A 38 19.84 -12.84 -5.72
N PRO A 39 20.28 -12.57 -6.97
CA PRO A 39 19.45 -12.74 -8.16
C PRO A 39 19.05 -14.20 -8.46
N HIS A 40 19.70 -15.17 -7.83
CA HIS A 40 19.33 -16.59 -7.93
C HIS A 40 18.13 -16.98 -7.06
N ALA A 41 17.72 -16.13 -6.12
CA ALA A 41 16.62 -16.43 -5.22
C ALA A 41 15.27 -16.18 -5.89
N SER A 42 14.31 -17.04 -5.57
CA SER A 42 12.91 -16.84 -5.97
C SER A 42 12.19 -16.04 -4.90
N VAL A 43 11.21 -15.25 -5.32
CA VAL A 43 10.36 -14.43 -4.44
C VAL A 43 8.94 -15.00 -4.37
N ALA A 44 8.27 -14.81 -3.24
CA ALA A 44 6.88 -15.23 -3.05
C ALA A 44 5.91 -14.07 -3.31
N PRO A 45 5.23 -14.00 -4.47
CA PRO A 45 4.16 -13.05 -4.72
C PRO A 45 2.94 -13.30 -3.82
N PRO A 46 1.99 -12.35 -3.72
CA PRO A 46 0.72 -12.58 -3.02
C PRO A 46 -0.07 -13.67 -3.71
N LYS A 47 -0.73 -14.51 -2.90
CA LYS A 47 -1.66 -15.53 -3.38
C LYS A 47 -3.05 -14.94 -3.49
N PHE A 48 -3.70 -15.17 -4.61
CA PHE A 48 -5.08 -14.81 -4.87
C PHE A 48 -5.93 -16.06 -4.92
N VAL A 49 -7.19 -15.95 -4.50
CA VAL A 49 -8.15 -17.05 -4.57
C VAL A 49 -8.80 -17.05 -5.96
N ASP A 50 -8.66 -18.16 -6.69
CA ASP A 50 -9.36 -18.42 -7.95
C ASP A 50 -10.16 -19.72 -7.81
N GLY A 51 -11.44 -19.59 -7.55
CA GLY A 51 -12.29 -20.72 -7.17
C GLY A 51 -11.85 -21.35 -5.85
N SER A 52 -11.35 -22.60 -5.92
CA SER A 52 -10.81 -23.34 -4.74
C SER A 52 -9.27 -23.34 -4.69
N LYS A 53 -8.60 -22.65 -5.61
CA LYS A 53 -7.14 -22.69 -5.74
C LYS A 53 -6.53 -21.35 -5.35
N SER A 54 -5.35 -21.42 -4.75
CA SER A 54 -4.48 -20.26 -4.58
C SER A 54 -3.57 -20.13 -5.80
N VAL A 55 -3.56 -18.94 -6.44
CA VAL A 55 -2.78 -18.65 -7.64
C VAL A 55 -1.99 -17.35 -7.48
N PHE A 56 -0.92 -17.17 -8.26
CA PHE A 56 -0.28 -15.87 -8.44
C PHE A 56 -0.93 -15.11 -9.59
N ALA A 57 -0.94 -13.77 -9.50
CA ALA A 57 -1.46 -12.93 -10.58
C ALA A 57 -0.39 -12.72 -11.66
N TYR A 58 -0.58 -13.36 -12.81
CA TYR A 58 0.28 -13.21 -13.98
C TYR A 58 -0.37 -12.31 -15.02
N GLU A 59 0.44 -11.50 -15.69
CA GLU A 59 0.04 -10.60 -16.76
C GLU A 59 1.05 -10.63 -17.89
N THR A 60 0.67 -10.06 -19.05
CA THR A 60 1.60 -9.75 -20.12
C THR A 60 1.74 -8.24 -20.23
N ARG A 61 2.96 -7.73 -20.14
CA ARG A 61 3.27 -6.30 -20.25
C ARG A 61 4.31 -6.03 -21.33
N TYR A 62 4.27 -4.82 -21.88
CA TYR A 62 5.29 -4.35 -22.80
C TYR A 62 6.45 -3.76 -21.99
N ILE A 63 7.61 -4.40 -22.03
CA ILE A 63 8.81 -4.00 -21.31
C ILE A 63 9.88 -3.58 -22.30
N VAL A 64 10.44 -2.39 -22.09
CA VAL A 64 11.61 -1.90 -22.82
C VAL A 64 12.85 -2.37 -22.06
N GLU A 65 13.68 -3.18 -22.69
CA GLU A 65 14.96 -3.60 -22.13
C GLU A 65 15.98 -2.47 -22.35
N LYS A 66 16.69 -2.08 -21.30
CA LYS A 66 17.89 -1.26 -21.46
C LYS A 66 18.87 -2.11 -22.26
N SER A 67 19.36 -1.63 -23.39
CA SER A 67 20.43 -2.31 -24.12
C SER A 67 21.66 -2.39 -23.23
N GLU A 68 22.09 -3.61 -22.90
CA GLU A 68 23.41 -3.83 -22.31
C GLU A 68 24.44 -3.29 -23.30
N GLY A 69 25.12 -2.19 -22.98
CA GLY A 69 26.24 -1.68 -23.78
C GLY A 69 26.18 -0.25 -24.30
N GLN A 70 25.60 0.69 -23.55
CA GLN A 70 25.80 2.13 -23.81
C GLN A 70 26.43 2.85 -22.60
N ASP A 71 27.56 2.34 -22.14
CA ASP A 71 28.59 3.12 -21.47
C ASP A 71 29.74 3.28 -22.46
N GLU A 72 29.63 4.25 -23.35
CA GLU A 72 30.69 5.10 -23.91
C GLU A 72 30.17 5.87 -25.15
N PRO A 73 30.31 7.18 -25.22
CA PRO A 73 30.09 7.93 -26.45
C PRO A 73 31.26 7.64 -27.40
N LYS A 74 31.05 6.78 -28.39
CA LYS A 74 31.97 6.73 -29.54
C LYS A 74 31.82 8.02 -30.32
N LYS A 75 32.93 8.72 -30.44
CA LYS A 75 33.13 9.89 -31.29
C LYS A 75 32.65 9.62 -32.72
N GLU A 76 32.04 10.66 -33.25
CA GLU A 76 31.60 10.89 -34.61
C GLU A 76 32.32 10.11 -35.71
N GLU A 77 31.50 9.36 -36.50
CA GLU A 77 31.55 9.44 -37.94
C GLU A 77 30.30 8.75 -38.53
N ASP A 78 29.63 9.53 -39.42
CA ASP A 78 28.53 9.13 -40.30
C ASP A 78 27.14 8.81 -39.71
N SER A 79 26.42 9.89 -39.52
CA SER A 79 24.97 10.02 -39.43
C SER A 79 24.24 9.49 -40.64
N LYS A 80 23.48 8.37 -40.52
CA LYS A 80 22.21 8.11 -41.21
C LYS A 80 21.39 6.96 -40.63
N ASP A 81 21.85 6.26 -39.55
CA ASP A 81 21.09 5.16 -38.95
C ASP A 81 20.91 5.32 -37.41
N ALA A 82 20.81 6.53 -36.89
CA ALA A 82 20.77 6.81 -35.46
C ALA A 82 19.37 6.82 -34.84
N GLU A 83 18.42 6.08 -35.39
CA GLU A 83 17.15 5.72 -34.71
C GLU A 83 16.96 4.20 -34.69
N LYS A 84 17.87 3.47 -34.06
CA LYS A 84 17.51 2.15 -33.55
C LYS A 84 16.60 2.36 -32.36
N ALA A 85 15.31 2.54 -32.67
CA ALA A 85 14.23 2.55 -31.69
C ALA A 85 14.47 1.39 -30.70
N VAL A 86 14.63 1.69 -29.44
CA VAL A 86 14.70 0.68 -28.38
C VAL A 86 13.39 -0.08 -28.40
N LYS A 87 13.39 -1.26 -29.06
CA LYS A 87 12.18 -2.08 -29.22
C LYS A 87 11.92 -2.81 -27.92
N GLY A 88 10.86 -2.44 -27.23
CA GLY A 88 10.35 -3.25 -26.15
C GLY A 88 9.71 -4.54 -26.65
N LYS A 89 9.52 -5.49 -25.76
CA LYS A 89 8.89 -6.79 -26.03
C LYS A 89 7.75 -7.03 -25.05
N SER A 90 6.73 -7.75 -25.53
CA SER A 90 5.72 -8.31 -24.64
C SER A 90 6.37 -9.37 -23.76
N GLN A 91 6.25 -9.23 -22.45
CA GLN A 91 6.86 -10.12 -21.46
C GLN A 91 5.87 -10.52 -20.41
N LYS A 92 5.97 -11.76 -19.94
CA LYS A 92 5.23 -12.26 -18.80
C LYS A 92 5.78 -11.65 -17.54
N VAL A 93 4.87 -11.14 -16.72
CA VAL A 93 5.18 -10.59 -15.40
C VAL A 93 4.28 -11.22 -14.35
N VAL A 94 4.73 -11.17 -13.11
CA VAL A 94 3.94 -11.50 -11.92
C VAL A 94 3.76 -10.26 -11.07
N LEU A 95 2.57 -10.09 -10.51
CA LEU A 95 2.30 -9.01 -9.55
C LEU A 95 2.93 -9.38 -8.21
N ILE A 96 3.91 -8.60 -7.76
CA ILE A 96 4.57 -8.77 -6.46
C ILE A 96 3.88 -7.94 -5.39
N ASP A 97 3.52 -6.69 -5.70
CA ASP A 97 2.68 -5.89 -4.83
C ASP A 97 1.70 -5.04 -5.64
N SER A 98 0.43 -5.03 -5.21
CA SER A 98 -0.65 -4.39 -5.95
C SER A 98 -0.70 -2.89 -5.71
N LYS A 99 -1.40 -2.16 -6.60
CA LYS A 99 -1.61 -0.72 -6.46
C LYS A 99 -2.29 -0.35 -5.14
N GLN A 100 -3.20 -1.17 -4.67
CA GLN A 100 -3.87 -0.97 -3.38
C GLN A 100 -2.92 -1.21 -2.21
N SER A 101 -2.13 -2.27 -2.28
CA SER A 101 -1.17 -2.63 -1.24
C SER A 101 -0.05 -1.58 -1.11
N GLU A 102 0.51 -1.11 -2.24
CA GLU A 102 1.53 -0.06 -2.23
C GLU A 102 1.00 1.24 -1.61
N LEU A 103 -0.25 1.62 -1.90
CA LEU A 103 -0.85 2.79 -1.24
C LEU A 103 -1.01 2.58 0.27
N ASN A 104 -1.46 1.41 0.70
CA ASN A 104 -1.56 1.11 2.14
C ASN A 104 -0.19 1.15 2.83
N ARG A 105 0.90 0.76 2.13
CA ARG A 105 2.27 0.90 2.65
C ARG A 105 2.67 2.36 2.81
N ALA A 106 2.33 3.20 1.83
CA ALA A 106 2.60 4.62 1.90
C ALA A 106 1.84 5.29 3.06
N GLU A 107 0.58 4.91 3.27
CA GLU A 107 -0.24 5.36 4.40
C GLU A 107 0.33 4.88 5.75
N ALA A 108 0.68 3.59 5.85
CA ALA A 108 1.31 3.02 7.04
C ALA A 108 2.67 3.68 7.37
N ALA A 109 3.46 4.03 6.36
CA ALA A 109 4.74 4.71 6.54
C ALA A 109 4.57 6.15 7.07
N ILE A 110 3.50 6.85 6.71
CA ILE A 110 3.13 8.14 7.29
C ILE A 110 2.72 7.98 8.76
N GLU A 111 1.85 7.01 9.07
CA GLU A 111 1.45 6.74 10.46
C GLU A 111 2.64 6.30 11.34
N GLN A 112 3.55 5.50 10.78
CA GLN A 112 4.81 5.15 11.46
C GLN A 112 5.67 6.39 11.75
N GLY A 113 5.85 7.29 10.78
CA GLY A 113 6.56 8.55 10.98
C GLY A 113 5.92 9.39 12.10
N ARG A 114 4.60 9.44 12.14
CA ARG A 114 3.86 10.10 13.23
C ARG A 114 4.13 9.45 14.59
N GLN A 115 4.14 8.12 14.68
CA GLN A 115 4.43 7.39 15.93
C GLN A 115 5.85 7.67 16.45
N TYR A 116 6.81 7.85 15.55
CA TYR A 116 8.18 8.24 15.89
C TYR A 116 8.36 9.74 16.15
N GLY A 117 7.33 10.55 15.96
CA GLY A 117 7.36 11.98 16.23
C GLY A 117 8.01 12.80 15.12
N ASP A 118 8.08 12.28 13.89
CA ASP A 118 8.60 13.02 12.73
C ASP A 118 7.73 14.26 12.48
N GLU A 119 8.33 15.46 12.54
CA GLU A 119 7.62 16.73 12.54
C GLU A 119 6.66 16.87 11.36
N ALA A 120 7.08 16.55 10.15
CA ALA A 120 6.26 16.68 8.96
C ALA A 120 5.05 15.72 8.99
N ALA A 121 5.25 14.47 9.41
CA ALA A 121 4.17 13.48 9.54
C ALA A 121 3.17 13.86 10.62
N VAL A 122 3.65 14.38 11.76
CA VAL A 122 2.79 14.83 12.88
C VAL A 122 1.87 15.98 12.46
N LYS A 123 2.30 16.86 11.57
CA LYS A 123 1.49 18.01 11.11
C LYS A 123 0.34 17.66 10.16
N ILE A 124 0.32 16.46 9.59
CA ILE A 124 -0.77 16.05 8.68
C ILE A 124 -2.07 15.84 9.47
N PRO A 125 -3.19 16.50 9.11
CA PRO A 125 -4.49 16.27 9.75
C PRO A 125 -5.00 14.85 9.50
N ARG A 126 -5.74 14.31 10.48
CA ARG A 126 -6.34 12.97 10.37
C ARG A 126 -7.65 12.84 11.14
N VAL A 127 -8.39 11.79 10.82
CA VAL A 127 -9.56 11.35 11.58
C VAL A 127 -9.22 10.06 12.32
N VAL A 128 -9.59 9.95 13.58
CA VAL A 128 -9.31 8.77 14.41
C VAL A 128 -10.60 8.27 15.04
N VAL A 129 -10.84 6.97 14.98
CA VAL A 129 -11.90 6.31 15.74
C VAL A 129 -11.29 5.51 16.87
N THR A 130 -11.78 5.74 18.11
CA THR A 130 -11.30 5.09 19.32
C THR A 130 -12.38 4.15 19.87
N TYR A 131 -12.05 2.88 20.03
CA TYR A 131 -12.88 1.87 20.68
C TYR A 131 -12.39 1.60 22.08
N GLN A 132 -13.30 1.56 23.04
CA GLN A 132 -12.99 1.12 24.41
C GLN A 132 -13.14 -0.40 24.49
N THR A 133 -12.05 -1.10 24.78
CA THR A 133 -12.02 -2.56 24.95
C THR A 133 -11.62 -2.94 26.37
N GLU A 134 -11.80 -4.20 26.74
CA GLU A 134 -11.38 -4.73 28.05
C GLU A 134 -9.85 -4.63 28.26
N ASN A 135 -9.09 -4.62 27.16
CA ASN A 135 -7.62 -4.51 27.17
C ASN A 135 -7.11 -3.07 27.00
N GLY A 136 -7.99 -2.08 27.08
CA GLY A 136 -7.68 -0.66 26.86
C GLY A 136 -8.22 -0.12 25.52
N PRO A 137 -7.95 1.15 25.22
CA PRO A 137 -8.42 1.77 23.99
C PRO A 137 -7.69 1.21 22.75
N VAL A 138 -8.44 1.00 21.67
CA VAL A 138 -7.93 0.65 20.34
C VAL A 138 -8.31 1.76 19.38
N GLU A 139 -7.34 2.25 18.63
CA GLU A 139 -7.52 3.37 17.70
C GLU A 139 -7.23 2.93 16.26
N TYR A 140 -8.01 3.49 15.33
CA TYR A 140 -7.75 3.40 13.90
C TYR A 140 -7.84 4.79 13.28
N SER A 141 -6.84 5.17 12.51
CA SER A 141 -6.85 6.38 11.71
C SER A 141 -7.56 6.17 10.37
N ASP A 142 -7.90 7.26 9.69
CA ASP A 142 -8.46 7.21 8.35
C ASP A 142 -7.47 6.63 7.32
N MET A 143 -6.16 6.65 7.57
CA MET A 143 -5.14 6.02 6.73
C MET A 143 -4.99 4.49 6.96
N GLU A 144 -5.55 3.95 8.05
CA GLU A 144 -5.54 2.51 8.34
C GLU A 144 -6.82 1.80 7.87
N LEU A 145 -7.87 2.55 7.53
CA LEU A 145 -9.18 2.01 7.16
C LEU A 145 -9.39 2.04 5.64
N SER A 146 -9.97 0.95 5.11
CA SER A 146 -10.10 0.71 3.66
C SER A 146 -10.81 1.83 2.89
N HIS A 147 -11.84 2.46 3.49
CA HIS A 147 -12.59 3.55 2.89
C HIS A 147 -12.22 4.92 3.46
N ARG A 148 -11.11 4.99 4.19
CA ARG A 148 -10.57 6.20 4.83
C ARG A 148 -11.67 6.91 5.63
N VAL A 149 -11.75 8.23 5.58
CA VAL A 149 -12.75 9.02 6.34
C VAL A 149 -14.21 8.62 6.06
N PHE A 150 -14.50 7.91 4.97
CA PHE A 150 -15.84 7.40 4.66
C PHE A 150 -16.09 5.98 5.12
N ASP A 151 -15.15 5.38 5.86
CA ASP A 151 -15.28 4.03 6.36
C ASP A 151 -16.47 3.87 7.32
N GLY A 152 -16.98 2.64 7.39
CA GLY A 152 -18.08 2.26 8.27
C GLY A 152 -17.76 2.45 9.75
N HIS A 153 -16.49 2.30 10.13
CA HIS A 153 -16.03 2.52 11.50
C HIS A 153 -16.29 3.95 11.97
N PHE A 154 -16.02 4.96 11.14
CA PHE A 154 -16.35 6.34 11.45
C PHE A 154 -17.86 6.57 11.40
N ARG A 155 -18.51 6.14 10.33
CA ARG A 155 -19.94 6.45 10.08
C ARG A 155 -20.86 5.90 11.16
N ALA A 156 -20.52 4.78 11.79
CA ALA A 156 -21.27 4.20 12.89
C ALA A 156 -20.89 4.76 14.26
N GLY A 157 -19.86 5.61 14.32
CA GLY A 157 -19.35 6.21 15.55
C GLY A 157 -20.18 7.40 16.03
N HIS A 158 -19.70 7.98 17.13
CA HIS A 158 -20.32 9.10 17.82
C HIS A 158 -19.31 10.22 18.04
N VAL A 159 -19.83 11.45 18.17
CA VAL A 159 -19.09 12.63 18.63
C VAL A 159 -19.96 13.31 19.68
N ASP A 160 -19.40 13.56 20.88
CA ASP A 160 -20.15 14.12 22.01
C ASP A 160 -21.45 13.35 22.32
N GLY A 161 -21.39 12.01 22.25
CA GLY A 161 -22.52 11.12 22.51
C GLY A 161 -23.63 11.12 21.45
N LYS A 162 -23.46 11.83 20.32
CA LYS A 162 -24.42 11.87 19.19
C LYS A 162 -23.86 11.13 17.99
N PRO A 163 -24.71 10.53 17.14
CA PRO A 163 -24.25 9.93 15.89
C PRO A 163 -23.40 10.91 15.08
N ILE A 164 -22.23 10.48 14.60
CA ILE A 164 -21.31 11.32 13.81
C ILE A 164 -22.01 11.93 12.58
N THR A 165 -23.02 11.27 12.03
CA THR A 165 -23.79 11.75 10.88
C THR A 165 -24.58 13.01 11.17
N GLU A 166 -24.72 13.41 12.43
CA GLU A 166 -25.33 14.66 12.88
C GLU A 166 -24.28 15.76 13.13
N ASN A 167 -22.99 15.40 13.18
CA ASN A 167 -21.89 16.35 13.39
C ASN A 167 -21.65 17.18 12.14
N ASP A 168 -21.56 18.51 12.28
CA ASP A 168 -21.44 19.43 11.14
C ASP A 168 -20.10 19.31 10.42
N GLN A 169 -19.00 19.04 11.13
CA GLN A 169 -17.68 18.83 10.52
C GLN A 169 -17.68 17.56 9.65
N TYR A 170 -18.24 16.46 10.14
CA TYR A 170 -18.36 15.23 9.34
C TYR A 170 -19.31 15.40 8.15
N ARG A 171 -20.38 16.14 8.33
CA ARG A 171 -21.31 16.50 7.23
C ARG A 171 -20.61 17.33 6.17
N ALA A 172 -19.73 18.27 6.56
CA ALA A 172 -18.94 19.04 5.60
C ALA A 172 -18.02 18.15 4.75
N LEU A 173 -17.33 17.14 5.35
CA LEU A 173 -16.54 16.17 4.61
C LEU A 173 -17.36 15.41 3.57
N ARG A 174 -18.53 14.91 3.96
CA ARG A 174 -19.43 14.15 3.10
C ARG A 174 -20.17 15.00 2.04
N ASN A 175 -20.23 16.31 2.23
CA ASN A 175 -20.88 17.24 1.31
C ASN A 175 -19.90 17.98 0.40
N CYS A 176 -18.61 17.63 0.43
CA CYS A 176 -17.63 18.14 -0.51
C CYS A 176 -18.10 17.94 -1.95
N THR A 177 -17.81 18.91 -2.80
CA THR A 177 -18.15 18.90 -4.22
C THR A 177 -16.90 19.09 -5.07
N PRO A 178 -16.92 18.77 -6.37
CA PRO A 178 -15.79 19.08 -7.26
C PRO A 178 -15.40 20.56 -7.29
N ALA A 179 -16.30 21.47 -6.89
CA ALA A 179 -16.03 22.91 -6.82
C ALA A 179 -15.33 23.33 -5.53
N ASP A 180 -15.47 22.55 -4.46
CA ASP A 180 -14.85 22.85 -3.17
C ASP A 180 -14.62 21.58 -2.33
N MET A 181 -13.35 21.24 -2.12
CA MET A 181 -12.85 20.11 -1.32
C MET A 181 -12.15 20.58 -0.04
N SER A 182 -12.33 21.84 0.37
CA SER A 182 -11.59 22.46 1.48
C SER A 182 -11.77 21.71 2.81
N ALA A 183 -12.97 21.18 3.08
CA ALA A 183 -13.20 20.41 4.31
C ALA A 183 -12.35 19.15 4.37
N LEU A 184 -12.17 18.43 3.25
CA LEU A 184 -11.28 17.27 3.18
C LEU A 184 -9.82 17.68 3.32
N LEU A 185 -9.40 18.79 2.69
CA LEU A 185 -8.01 19.28 2.78
C LEU A 185 -7.61 19.58 4.23
N THR A 186 -8.50 20.13 5.02
CA THR A 186 -8.20 20.58 6.38
C THR A 186 -8.42 19.50 7.45
N THR A 187 -9.14 18.42 7.14
CA THR A 187 -9.49 17.40 8.15
C THR A 187 -9.01 15.99 7.79
N ALA A 188 -9.10 15.60 6.52
CA ALA A 188 -8.79 14.24 6.05
C ALA A 188 -8.10 14.27 4.67
N PRO A 189 -6.92 14.90 4.53
CA PRO A 189 -6.24 15.08 3.26
C PRO A 189 -5.83 13.75 2.60
N ALA A 190 -5.68 12.68 3.36
CA ALA A 190 -5.44 11.34 2.84
C ALA A 190 -6.49 10.92 1.80
N ALA A 191 -7.76 11.29 1.99
CA ALA A 191 -8.83 11.03 1.03
C ALA A 191 -8.59 11.69 -0.34
N LEU A 192 -7.95 12.87 -0.38
CA LEU A 192 -7.66 13.60 -1.61
C LEU A 192 -6.45 13.02 -2.36
N LEU A 193 -5.45 12.53 -1.63
CA LEU A 193 -4.23 11.97 -2.20
C LEU A 193 -4.40 10.51 -2.61
N PHE A 194 -4.85 9.67 -1.68
CA PHE A 194 -4.96 8.22 -1.86
C PHE A 194 -6.30 7.76 -2.44
N GLY A 195 -7.23 8.70 -2.62
CA GLY A 195 -8.57 8.44 -3.12
C GLY A 195 -9.54 8.00 -2.02
N ALA A 196 -10.83 8.15 -2.25
CA ALA A 196 -11.87 7.72 -1.32
C ALA A 196 -13.21 7.59 -2.03
N TRP A 197 -14.10 6.78 -1.46
CA TRP A 197 -15.45 6.61 -2.00
C TRP A 197 -16.48 6.40 -0.89
N ASP A 198 -17.45 7.33 -0.79
CA ASP A 198 -18.63 7.19 0.09
C ASP A 198 -19.71 6.37 -0.61
N SER A 199 -19.47 5.06 -0.78
CA SER A 199 -20.28 4.15 -1.60
C SER A 199 -21.67 3.87 -1.02
N THR A 200 -21.85 4.06 0.28
CA THR A 200 -23.09 3.69 1.01
C THR A 200 -24.09 4.83 1.12
N ARG A 201 -23.72 6.02 0.66
CA ARG A 201 -24.62 7.17 0.70
C ARG A 201 -25.65 7.10 -0.42
N LYS A 202 -26.91 7.39 -0.11
CA LYS A 202 -28.02 7.34 -1.07
C LYS A 202 -27.88 8.38 -2.20
N SER A 203 -27.34 9.56 -1.89
CA SER A 203 -27.15 10.68 -2.83
C SER A 203 -25.88 11.45 -2.50
N ASN A 204 -25.35 12.20 -3.48
CA ASN A 204 -24.11 13.00 -3.34
C ASN A 204 -22.93 12.15 -2.85
N GLN A 205 -22.69 11.01 -3.49
CA GLN A 205 -21.57 10.14 -3.18
C GLN A 205 -20.27 10.80 -3.62
N VAL A 206 -19.41 11.14 -2.65
CA VAL A 206 -18.05 11.57 -2.95
C VAL A 206 -17.27 10.39 -3.49
N ARG A 207 -16.69 10.56 -4.67
CA ARG A 207 -15.80 9.56 -5.29
C ARG A 207 -14.57 10.26 -5.81
N LEU A 208 -13.44 9.99 -5.18
CA LEU A 208 -12.15 10.57 -5.48
C LEU A 208 -11.22 9.50 -6.06
N ARG A 209 -10.65 9.80 -7.20
CA ARG A 209 -9.57 8.99 -7.78
C ARG A 209 -8.30 9.25 -6.97
N SER A 210 -7.50 8.21 -6.72
CA SER A 210 -6.15 8.37 -6.18
C SER A 210 -5.28 9.21 -7.12
N ALA A 211 -4.58 10.20 -6.56
CA ALA A 211 -3.55 10.96 -7.27
C ALA A 211 -2.18 10.25 -7.23
N LEU A 212 -1.96 9.36 -6.25
CA LEU A 212 -0.77 8.55 -6.10
C LEU A 212 -1.07 7.09 -6.42
N VAL A 213 -0.18 6.42 -7.15
CA VAL A 213 -0.27 5.00 -7.47
C VAL A 213 1.12 4.39 -7.39
N GLY A 214 1.27 3.27 -6.67
CA GLY A 214 2.49 2.45 -6.62
C GLY A 214 2.20 1.03 -7.05
N GLU A 215 3.21 0.30 -7.54
CA GLU A 215 3.10 -1.11 -7.94
C GLU A 215 4.48 -1.76 -7.99
N ILE A 216 4.57 -3.04 -7.59
CA ILE A 216 5.77 -3.84 -7.79
C ILE A 216 5.42 -5.03 -8.70
N ILE A 217 6.17 -5.18 -9.80
CA ILE A 217 6.05 -6.31 -10.71
C ILE A 217 7.39 -7.03 -10.87
N GLY A 218 7.32 -8.35 -11.05
CA GLY A 218 8.47 -9.16 -11.39
C GLY A 218 8.37 -9.65 -12.85
N VAL A 219 9.38 -9.35 -13.65
CA VAL A 219 9.52 -9.93 -15.00
C VAL A 219 10.02 -11.35 -14.85
N LEU A 220 9.26 -12.34 -15.31
CA LEU A 220 9.62 -13.74 -15.17
C LEU A 220 10.98 -14.05 -15.80
N ALA A 221 11.79 -14.86 -15.14
CA ALA A 221 13.04 -15.37 -15.71
C ALA A 221 12.77 -16.27 -16.91
N ASP A 222 11.75 -17.13 -16.80
CA ASP A 222 11.26 -17.98 -17.89
C ASP A 222 10.12 -17.28 -18.63
N GLN A 223 10.31 -17.02 -19.91
CA GLN A 223 9.34 -16.35 -20.80
C GLN A 223 8.64 -17.30 -21.77
N ASP A 224 8.97 -18.58 -21.73
CA ASP A 224 8.38 -19.57 -22.63
C ASP A 224 6.87 -19.75 -22.41
N PRO A 225 6.11 -20.23 -23.43
CA PRO A 225 4.71 -20.57 -23.22
C PRO A 225 4.51 -21.55 -22.07
N GLY A 226 3.60 -21.23 -21.13
CA GLY A 226 3.33 -22.04 -19.94
C GLY A 226 4.33 -21.85 -18.79
N ALA A 227 5.23 -20.87 -18.85
CA ALA A 227 6.14 -20.55 -17.75
C ALA A 227 5.43 -20.30 -16.42
N GLU A 228 4.25 -19.67 -16.48
CA GLU A 228 3.37 -19.41 -15.34
C GLU A 228 2.89 -20.67 -14.60
N HIS A 229 2.95 -21.83 -15.27
CA HIS A 229 2.61 -23.14 -14.70
C HIS A 229 3.81 -23.95 -14.22
N ARG A 230 5.04 -23.48 -14.48
CA ARG A 230 6.30 -24.14 -14.12
C ARG A 230 7.02 -23.50 -12.94
N GLN A 231 6.28 -22.79 -12.10
CA GLN A 231 6.86 -22.10 -10.95
C GLN A 231 7.37 -23.07 -9.88
N ALA A 232 8.37 -22.63 -9.12
CA ALA A 232 8.92 -23.42 -8.04
C ALA A 232 7.84 -23.77 -7.01
N ARG A 233 7.74 -25.04 -6.67
CA ARG A 233 6.86 -25.51 -5.61
C ARG A 233 7.52 -25.21 -4.27
N ARG A 234 6.74 -24.70 -3.33
CA ARG A 234 7.21 -24.46 -1.98
C ARG A 234 7.41 -25.80 -1.27
N GLY A 235 8.66 -26.08 -0.87
CA GLY A 235 8.98 -27.17 0.03
C GLY A 235 8.94 -26.69 1.47
N GLY A 236 8.22 -27.40 2.34
CA GLY A 236 8.22 -27.17 3.79
C GLY A 236 8.63 -28.45 4.51
N ALA A 237 9.78 -28.43 5.20
CA ALA A 237 10.17 -29.50 6.10
C ALA A 237 10.92 -28.91 7.28
N ARG A 238 10.52 -29.28 8.50
CA ARG A 238 11.40 -29.16 9.66
C ARG A 238 12.29 -30.38 9.70
N VAL A 239 13.60 -30.15 9.80
CA VAL A 239 14.57 -31.23 9.89
C VAL A 239 14.55 -31.85 11.30
N ASP A 240 14.30 -31.03 12.32
CA ASP A 240 14.26 -31.38 13.74
C ASP A 240 12.87 -31.07 14.31
N ALA A 241 12.04 -32.08 14.42
CA ALA A 241 10.80 -32.00 15.15
C ALA A 241 11.08 -32.04 16.66
N VAL A 242 10.84 -30.91 17.34
CA VAL A 242 10.99 -30.81 18.80
C VAL A 242 9.84 -31.54 19.52
N ALA A 243 8.65 -31.58 18.91
CA ALA A 243 7.49 -32.27 19.43
C ALA A 243 6.81 -33.12 18.35
N ALA A 244 6.42 -34.32 18.70
CA ALA A 244 5.67 -35.19 17.83
C ALA A 244 4.21 -34.72 17.68
N SER A 245 3.59 -35.09 16.55
CA SER A 245 2.14 -34.90 16.39
C SER A 245 1.37 -35.70 17.42
N VAL A 246 0.42 -35.07 18.09
CA VAL A 246 -0.41 -35.69 19.10
C VAL A 246 -1.69 -36.25 18.47
N LYS A 247 -2.01 -37.51 18.80
CA LYS A 247 -3.27 -38.13 18.47
C LYS A 247 -3.93 -38.57 19.78
N LEU A 248 -5.17 -38.15 19.99
CA LEU A 248 -5.91 -38.33 21.23
C LEU A 248 -7.11 -39.23 21.03
N GLY A 249 -7.51 -39.91 22.09
CA GLY A 249 -8.84 -40.54 22.15
C GLY A 249 -9.96 -39.50 22.26
N ALA A 250 -11.18 -39.88 21.94
CA ALA A 250 -12.32 -38.96 21.94
C ALA A 250 -12.52 -38.23 23.28
N LYS A 251 -12.35 -38.92 24.40
CA LYS A 251 -12.47 -38.32 25.76
C LYS A 251 -11.36 -37.30 26.03
N GLU A 252 -10.12 -37.63 25.68
CA GLU A 252 -8.97 -36.78 25.87
C GLU A 252 -9.08 -35.51 25.02
N LEU A 253 -9.50 -35.65 23.76
CA LEU A 253 -9.72 -34.53 22.86
C LEU A 253 -10.84 -33.61 23.38
N ASN A 254 -11.94 -34.17 23.88
CA ASN A 254 -13.02 -33.36 24.42
C ASN A 254 -12.58 -32.58 25.66
N SER A 255 -11.81 -33.20 26.56
CA SER A 255 -11.25 -32.49 27.73
C SER A 255 -10.39 -31.32 27.33
N LEU A 256 -9.49 -31.46 26.32
CA LEU A 256 -8.67 -30.35 25.85
C LEU A 256 -9.48 -29.25 25.16
N VAL A 257 -10.58 -29.60 24.49
CA VAL A 257 -11.49 -28.61 23.90
C VAL A 257 -12.20 -27.83 25.01
N ASP A 258 -12.67 -28.55 26.06
CA ASP A 258 -13.36 -27.91 27.20
C ASP A 258 -12.39 -26.93 27.93
N ASP A 259 -11.13 -27.33 28.13
CA ASP A 259 -10.10 -26.50 28.77
C ASP A 259 -9.75 -25.23 27.96
N GLN A 260 -9.93 -25.26 26.64
CA GLN A 260 -9.57 -24.17 25.72
C GLN A 260 -10.78 -23.47 25.11
N GLU A 261 -12.02 -23.81 25.51
CA GLU A 261 -13.25 -23.33 24.88
C GLU A 261 -13.35 -21.82 24.84
N ALA A 262 -12.82 -21.13 25.85
CA ALA A 262 -12.81 -19.67 25.92
C ALA A 262 -11.88 -19.00 24.88
N GLU A 263 -10.87 -19.72 24.40
CA GLU A 263 -9.86 -19.24 23.45
C GLU A 263 -10.10 -19.72 22.01
N LEU A 264 -10.91 -20.77 21.84
CA LEU A 264 -11.19 -21.34 20.52
C LEU A 264 -12.39 -20.66 19.87
N SER A 265 -12.33 -20.50 18.53
CA SER A 265 -13.50 -20.05 17.78
C SER A 265 -14.66 -21.04 17.91
N ALA A 266 -15.89 -20.54 17.90
CA ALA A 266 -17.11 -21.37 17.99
C ALA A 266 -17.15 -22.44 16.88
N LYS A 267 -16.65 -22.13 15.69
CA LYS A 267 -16.52 -23.06 14.56
C LYS A 267 -15.56 -24.20 14.87
N ASN A 268 -14.40 -23.90 15.45
CA ASN A 268 -13.41 -24.90 15.84
C ASN A 268 -13.94 -25.80 16.95
N VAL A 269 -14.57 -25.24 17.98
CA VAL A 269 -15.24 -26.00 19.06
C VAL A 269 -16.29 -26.97 18.49
N ALA A 270 -17.19 -26.44 17.64
CA ALA A 270 -18.25 -27.25 17.02
C ALA A 270 -17.70 -28.39 16.15
N ALA A 271 -16.66 -28.08 15.34
CA ALA A 271 -16.01 -29.09 14.50
C ALA A 271 -15.35 -30.19 15.33
N ARG A 272 -14.63 -29.84 16.40
CA ARG A 272 -13.97 -30.84 17.28
C ARG A 272 -15.00 -31.69 18.03
N ARG A 273 -16.06 -31.10 18.58
CA ARG A 273 -17.13 -31.82 19.25
C ARG A 273 -17.87 -32.75 18.27
N LYS A 274 -18.01 -32.38 17.01
CA LYS A 274 -18.57 -33.27 15.96
C LYS A 274 -17.64 -34.47 15.70
N GLU A 275 -16.33 -34.25 15.58
CA GLU A 275 -15.34 -35.32 15.40
C GLU A 275 -15.37 -36.29 16.58
N VAL A 276 -15.39 -35.80 17.82
CA VAL A 276 -15.51 -36.60 19.02
C VAL A 276 -16.77 -37.50 18.99
N LYS A 277 -17.93 -36.93 18.57
CA LYS A 277 -19.21 -37.66 18.49
C LYS A 277 -19.22 -38.72 17.39
N THR A 278 -18.50 -38.53 16.31
CA THR A 278 -18.48 -39.44 15.16
C THR A 278 -17.35 -40.46 15.20
N ALA A 279 -16.40 -40.28 16.12
CA ALA A 279 -15.25 -41.17 16.27
C ALA A 279 -15.67 -42.57 16.77
N LYS A 280 -15.03 -43.59 16.19
CA LYS A 280 -15.15 -44.98 16.73
C LYS A 280 -14.45 -45.07 18.09
N ALA A 281 -14.85 -46.02 18.93
CA ALA A 281 -14.40 -46.15 20.33
C ALA A 281 -12.85 -46.15 20.48
N ASP A 282 -12.15 -46.77 19.53
CA ASP A 282 -10.66 -46.90 19.55
C ASP A 282 -9.97 -45.89 18.60
N ALA A 283 -10.70 -44.94 18.04
CA ALA A 283 -10.13 -43.99 17.10
C ALA A 283 -9.17 -43.01 17.79
N ARG A 284 -8.01 -42.80 17.18
CA ARG A 284 -7.05 -41.71 17.56
C ARG A 284 -7.24 -40.52 16.60
N ILE A 285 -7.72 -39.43 17.15
CA ILE A 285 -8.03 -38.19 16.42
C ILE A 285 -6.79 -37.26 16.47
N SER A 286 -6.44 -36.67 15.35
CA SER A 286 -5.33 -35.70 15.31
C SER A 286 -5.72 -34.45 16.07
N ALA A 287 -4.82 -33.97 16.95
CA ALA A 287 -4.97 -32.73 17.67
C ALA A 287 -4.27 -31.53 16.95
N SER A 288 -3.94 -31.69 15.66
CA SER A 288 -3.24 -30.64 14.87
C SER A 288 -4.02 -29.32 14.82
N THR A 289 -5.35 -29.37 14.81
CA THR A 289 -6.21 -28.17 14.82
C THR A 289 -6.27 -27.44 16.17
N LEU A 290 -5.74 -28.07 17.23
CA LEU A 290 -5.46 -27.43 18.53
C LEU A 290 -4.00 -26.99 18.64
N GLY A 291 -3.26 -26.90 17.53
CA GLY A 291 -1.85 -26.56 17.52
C GLY A 291 -0.89 -27.69 17.93
N LEU A 292 -1.40 -28.91 18.19
CA LEU A 292 -0.64 -30.07 18.67
C LEU A 292 -0.23 -31.01 17.52
N GLY A 293 0.01 -30.44 16.33
CA GLY A 293 0.46 -31.16 15.15
C GLY A 293 1.86 -30.79 14.73
N SER A 294 2.51 -31.66 13.98
CA SER A 294 3.69 -31.29 13.17
C SER A 294 3.26 -31.10 11.72
N ILE A 295 3.89 -30.15 11.03
CA ILE A 295 3.68 -29.97 9.60
C ILE A 295 4.56 -30.96 8.85
N PRO A 296 3.98 -31.93 8.13
CA PRO A 296 4.77 -32.90 7.36
C PRO A 296 5.50 -32.18 6.21
N PRO A 297 6.61 -32.70 5.72
CA PRO A 297 7.22 -32.26 4.49
C PRO A 297 6.20 -32.25 3.35
N SER A 298 5.97 -31.13 2.74
CA SER A 298 5.00 -30.98 1.65
C SER A 298 5.53 -30.08 0.55
N LEU A 299 5.03 -30.26 -0.66
CA LEU A 299 5.27 -29.37 -1.79
C LEU A 299 3.96 -28.67 -2.14
N GLU A 300 3.95 -27.35 -2.01
CA GLU A 300 2.81 -26.52 -2.43
C GLU A 300 2.95 -26.15 -3.91
N GLU A 301 1.84 -26.06 -4.64
CA GLU A 301 1.84 -25.68 -6.06
C GLU A 301 2.32 -24.26 -6.29
N THR A 302 1.98 -23.32 -5.39
CA THR A 302 2.36 -21.91 -5.47
C THR A 302 3.41 -21.59 -4.42
N GLY A 303 4.68 -21.83 -4.74
CA GLY A 303 5.79 -21.60 -3.81
C GLY A 303 6.41 -20.23 -3.96
N ALA A 304 7.14 -20.03 -5.05
CA ALA A 304 7.90 -18.83 -5.36
C ALA A 304 8.10 -18.69 -6.87
N VAL A 305 8.52 -17.51 -7.30
CA VAL A 305 8.73 -17.15 -8.70
C VAL A 305 10.14 -16.63 -8.90
N ALA A 306 10.85 -17.13 -9.90
CA ALA A 306 12.11 -16.59 -10.34
C ALA A 306 11.87 -15.38 -11.25
N CYS A 307 12.39 -14.23 -10.87
CA CYS A 307 12.31 -12.98 -11.64
C CYS A 307 13.71 -12.60 -12.11
N ARG A 308 13.85 -12.25 -13.39
CA ARG A 308 15.11 -11.71 -13.93
C ARG A 308 15.24 -10.21 -13.70
N ARG A 309 14.11 -9.54 -13.39
CA ARG A 309 14.01 -8.11 -13.12
C ARG A 309 12.79 -7.87 -12.24
N ILE A 310 12.91 -7.02 -11.24
CA ILE A 310 11.80 -6.59 -10.39
C ILE A 310 11.76 -5.07 -10.45
N ILE A 311 10.59 -4.51 -10.70
CA ILE A 311 10.41 -3.08 -10.89
C ILE A 311 9.36 -2.58 -9.91
N ARG A 312 9.72 -1.59 -9.08
CA ARG A 312 8.79 -0.77 -8.32
C ARG A 312 8.57 0.52 -9.07
N SER A 313 7.33 0.94 -9.22
CA SER A 313 7.00 2.20 -9.87
C SER A 313 5.98 2.97 -9.06
N TRP A 314 6.27 4.27 -8.84
CA TRP A 314 5.34 5.24 -8.28
C TRP A 314 4.98 6.28 -9.34
N VAL A 315 3.71 6.70 -9.32
CA VAL A 315 3.19 7.76 -10.18
C VAL A 315 2.37 8.72 -9.34
N LEU A 316 2.83 9.94 -9.19
CA LEU A 316 2.07 11.06 -8.62
C LEU A 316 1.48 11.89 -9.76
N SER A 317 0.17 11.86 -9.91
CA SER A 317 -0.54 12.53 -11.02
C SER A 317 -0.86 13.99 -10.69
N LEU A 318 -0.04 14.91 -11.20
CA LEU A 318 -0.32 16.35 -11.11
C LEU A 318 -1.60 16.73 -11.85
N ALA A 319 -1.87 16.04 -12.96
CA ALA A 319 -3.11 16.20 -13.71
C ALA A 319 -4.36 15.85 -12.88
N THR A 320 -4.28 14.82 -12.02
CA THR A 320 -5.37 14.48 -11.08
C THR A 320 -5.51 15.54 -9.99
N LEU A 321 -4.41 16.01 -9.41
CA LEU A 321 -4.43 17.06 -8.41
C LEU A 321 -5.04 18.37 -8.97
N ARG A 322 -4.76 18.73 -10.23
CA ARG A 322 -5.37 19.89 -10.88
C ARG A 322 -6.89 19.83 -11.04
N GLN A 323 -7.49 18.66 -10.93
CA GLN A 323 -8.98 18.54 -10.92
C GLN A 323 -9.58 18.90 -9.56
N LEU A 324 -8.78 18.95 -8.50
CA LEU A 324 -9.25 19.33 -7.16
C LEU A 324 -9.36 20.86 -7.07
N ARG A 325 -10.46 21.33 -6.53
CA ARG A 325 -10.70 22.75 -6.28
C ARG A 325 -11.00 22.98 -4.79
N PHE A 326 -10.57 24.14 -4.31
CA PHE A 326 -10.68 24.60 -2.93
C PHE A 326 -11.27 25.99 -2.91
N GLY A 327 -12.40 26.16 -3.62
CA GLY A 327 -13.06 27.44 -3.87
C GLY A 327 -12.69 28.08 -5.22
N GLN A 328 -12.90 29.39 -5.32
CA GLN A 328 -12.76 30.13 -6.59
C GLN A 328 -11.38 30.77 -6.81
N ASP A 329 -10.59 30.88 -5.75
CA ASP A 329 -9.25 31.52 -5.82
C ASP A 329 -8.21 30.52 -6.35
N GLU A 330 -7.68 30.78 -7.56
CA GLU A 330 -6.73 29.88 -8.20
C GLU A 330 -5.37 29.85 -7.48
N THR A 331 -4.95 30.96 -6.85
CA THR A 331 -3.73 30.96 -6.03
C THR A 331 -3.86 30.00 -4.86
N LYS A 332 -5.02 29.95 -4.21
CA LYS A 332 -5.33 28.99 -3.15
C LYS A 332 -5.40 27.57 -3.69
N ASN A 333 -6.00 27.36 -4.86
CA ASN A 333 -6.08 26.06 -5.50
C ASN A 333 -4.68 25.49 -5.79
N VAL A 334 -3.79 26.29 -6.36
CA VAL A 334 -2.40 25.87 -6.67
C VAL A 334 -1.64 25.56 -5.39
N ALA A 335 -1.75 26.39 -4.35
CA ALA A 335 -1.07 26.16 -3.07
C ALA A 335 -1.57 24.86 -2.39
N ALA A 336 -2.88 24.58 -2.41
CA ALA A 336 -3.46 23.35 -1.87
C ALA A 336 -3.01 22.10 -2.64
N ARG A 337 -2.95 22.19 -3.97
CA ARG A 337 -2.46 21.11 -4.83
C ARG A 337 -0.96 20.86 -4.61
N ALA A 338 -0.16 21.91 -4.41
CA ALA A 338 1.26 21.80 -4.10
C ALA A 338 1.49 21.13 -2.73
N LEU A 339 0.66 21.47 -1.73
CA LEU A 339 0.65 20.79 -0.43
C LEU A 339 0.36 19.30 -0.56
N LEU A 340 -0.66 18.92 -1.33
CA LEU A 340 -1.00 17.51 -1.59
C LEU A 340 0.10 16.79 -2.39
N ALA A 341 0.76 17.47 -3.33
CA ALA A 341 1.89 16.90 -4.07
C ALA A 341 3.10 16.65 -3.15
N ALA A 342 3.45 17.61 -2.30
CA ALA A 342 4.51 17.46 -1.31
C ALA A 342 4.21 16.30 -0.33
N PHE A 343 2.97 16.18 0.11
CA PHE A 343 2.49 15.05 0.92
C PHE A 343 2.67 13.72 0.16
N GLY A 344 2.32 13.68 -1.14
CA GLY A 344 2.50 12.49 -1.97
C GLY A 344 3.96 12.08 -2.14
N LEU A 345 4.88 13.03 -2.35
CA LEU A 345 6.33 12.77 -2.44
C LEU A 345 6.89 12.29 -1.11
N ASN A 346 6.44 12.85 0.00
CA ASN A 346 6.81 12.40 1.35
C ASN A 346 6.34 10.98 1.63
N ALA A 347 5.11 10.64 1.22
CA ALA A 347 4.58 9.30 1.34
C ALA A 347 5.39 8.26 0.52
N ILE A 348 5.83 8.62 -0.70
CA ILE A 348 6.72 7.78 -1.51
C ILE A 348 8.04 7.56 -0.79
N ALA A 349 8.73 8.63 -0.39
CA ALA A 349 10.05 8.54 0.26
C ALA A 349 10.01 7.69 1.53
N ARG A 350 8.95 7.82 2.35
CA ARG A 350 8.77 7.00 3.55
C ARG A 350 8.49 5.55 3.23
N ALA A 351 7.68 5.27 2.20
CA ALA A 351 7.39 3.91 1.76
C ALA A 351 8.60 3.24 1.08
N GLU A 352 9.50 4.01 0.45
CA GLU A 352 10.75 3.51 -0.13
C GLU A 352 11.82 3.25 0.94
N ARG A 353 11.84 4.02 2.04
CA ARG A 353 12.81 3.83 3.14
C ARG A 353 12.71 2.46 3.80
N GLU A 354 11.50 1.92 3.94
CA GLU A 354 11.24 0.63 4.59
C GLU A 354 10.37 -0.26 3.69
N LEU A 355 11.02 -1.12 2.90
CA LEU A 355 10.30 -2.05 2.03
C LEU A 355 9.98 -3.35 2.78
N TYR A 356 8.91 -3.34 3.57
CA TYR A 356 8.38 -4.52 4.24
C TYR A 356 7.23 -5.13 3.43
N LEU A 357 7.44 -6.29 2.81
CA LEU A 357 6.43 -6.98 2.00
C LEU A 357 5.78 -8.13 2.79
N ARG A 358 6.11 -9.34 2.44
CA ARG A 358 5.57 -10.56 3.05
C ARG A 358 6.66 -11.61 3.22
N ALA A 359 6.38 -12.66 3.98
CA ALA A 359 7.32 -13.77 4.16
C ALA A 359 7.84 -14.32 2.82
N ASN A 360 9.14 -14.58 2.72
CA ASN A 360 9.85 -15.04 1.53
C ASN A 360 9.79 -14.05 0.33
N CYS A 361 9.62 -12.76 0.61
CA CYS A 361 9.63 -11.70 -0.39
C CYS A 361 10.41 -10.49 0.14
N ASP A 362 11.66 -10.71 0.52
CA ASP A 362 12.58 -9.65 0.95
C ASP A 362 13.33 -9.14 -0.29
N LEU A 363 13.15 -7.86 -0.58
CA LEU A 363 13.74 -7.19 -1.74
C LEU A 363 14.64 -6.05 -1.28
N ILE A 364 15.68 -5.79 -2.07
CA ILE A 364 16.57 -4.65 -1.91
C ILE A 364 16.67 -3.88 -3.22
N GLU A 365 17.09 -2.63 -3.15
CA GLU A 365 17.36 -1.81 -4.33
C GLU A 365 18.64 -2.28 -5.02
N SER A 366 18.57 -2.54 -6.32
CA SER A 366 19.73 -2.89 -7.15
C SER A 366 20.34 -1.66 -7.85
N ALA A 367 19.61 -0.53 -7.87
CA ALA A 367 20.05 0.75 -8.41
C ALA A 367 19.29 1.90 -7.73
N GLU A 368 19.85 3.10 -7.81
CA GLU A 368 19.18 4.32 -7.34
C GLU A 368 17.83 4.52 -8.04
N PRO A 369 16.77 4.98 -7.32
CA PRO A 369 15.50 5.37 -7.91
C PRO A 369 15.67 6.44 -8.98
N VAL A 370 14.98 6.28 -10.11
CA VAL A 370 14.94 7.27 -11.19
C VAL A 370 13.69 8.13 -11.02
N VAL A 371 13.88 9.37 -10.57
CA VAL A 371 12.80 10.33 -10.36
C VAL A 371 12.72 11.29 -11.54
N THR A 372 11.53 11.40 -12.17
CA THR A 372 11.31 12.29 -13.31
C THR A 372 9.98 13.01 -13.26
N LEU A 373 9.96 14.27 -13.71
CA LEU A 373 8.76 15.03 -14.01
C LEU A 373 8.53 15.04 -15.53
N ASP A 374 7.38 14.57 -15.97
CA ASP A 374 6.93 14.68 -17.36
C ASP A 374 6.45 16.12 -17.65
N GLN A 375 7.17 16.83 -18.49
CA GLN A 375 6.94 18.25 -18.78
C GLN A 375 6.05 18.51 -20.00
N ARG A 376 5.49 17.57 -20.65
CA ARG A 376 4.76 17.69 -21.91
C ARG A 376 5.66 17.45 -23.12
N PHE A 377 5.01 17.13 -24.24
CA PHE A 377 5.66 16.90 -25.56
C PHE A 377 6.81 15.88 -25.53
N GLY A 378 6.83 14.97 -24.52
CA GLY A 378 7.87 13.95 -24.37
C GLY A 378 9.12 14.40 -23.61
N GLU A 379 9.18 15.65 -23.19
CA GLU A 379 10.27 16.15 -22.35
C GLU A 379 10.14 15.65 -20.91
N LYS A 380 11.28 15.31 -20.32
CA LYS A 380 11.37 14.85 -18.91
C LYS A 380 12.45 15.61 -18.17
N LYS A 381 12.10 16.16 -17.01
CA LYS A 381 13.06 16.76 -16.09
C LYS A 381 13.46 15.72 -15.04
N PRO A 382 14.75 15.29 -15.00
CA PRO A 382 15.23 14.39 -13.96
C PRO A 382 15.44 15.12 -12.65
N PHE A 383 15.26 14.39 -11.53
CA PHE A 383 15.54 14.86 -10.18
C PHE A 383 16.35 13.82 -9.40
N ALA A 384 16.99 14.26 -8.32
CA ALA A 384 17.62 13.38 -7.36
C ALA A 384 16.60 12.43 -6.72
N PRO A 385 17.02 11.24 -6.25
CA PRO A 385 16.18 10.33 -5.49
C PRO A 385 15.48 11.02 -4.32
N LEU A 386 14.25 10.61 -4.04
CA LEU A 386 13.47 11.15 -2.93
C LEU A 386 14.02 10.60 -1.60
N THR A 387 14.43 11.47 -0.69
CA THR A 387 14.77 11.09 0.68
C THR A 387 13.71 11.61 1.65
N VAL A 388 13.58 10.96 2.81
CA VAL A 388 12.63 11.40 3.83
C VAL A 388 12.98 12.79 4.32
N GLU A 389 14.26 13.07 4.56
CA GLU A 389 14.76 14.37 5.05
C GLU A 389 14.39 15.50 4.11
N HIS A 390 14.65 15.33 2.82
CA HIS A 390 14.33 16.33 1.81
C HIS A 390 12.80 16.50 1.66
N THR A 391 12.04 15.40 1.61
CA THR A 391 10.59 15.48 1.42
C THR A 391 9.86 15.94 2.67
N ASP A 392 10.40 15.73 3.87
CA ASP A 392 9.91 16.33 5.13
C ASP A 392 10.05 17.87 5.06
N GLN A 393 11.22 18.36 4.66
CA GLN A 393 11.43 19.80 4.49
C GLN A 393 10.48 20.38 3.43
N LEU A 394 10.34 19.73 2.29
CA LEU A 394 9.43 20.15 1.22
C LEU A 394 7.96 20.19 1.69
N LEU A 395 7.54 19.20 2.49
CA LEU A 395 6.17 19.15 3.05
C LEU A 395 5.97 20.29 4.06
N LEU A 396 6.95 20.56 4.94
CA LEU A 396 6.88 21.67 5.89
C LEU A 396 6.81 23.02 5.17
N GLU A 397 7.61 23.23 4.13
CA GLU A 397 7.55 24.43 3.29
C GLU A 397 6.19 24.61 2.61
N ALA A 398 5.61 23.51 2.11
CA ALA A 398 4.27 23.51 1.50
C ALA A 398 3.15 23.80 2.51
N ILE A 399 3.27 23.30 3.74
CA ILE A 399 2.35 23.62 4.86
C ILE A 399 2.40 25.13 5.15
N GLU A 400 3.58 25.69 5.32
CA GLU A 400 3.75 27.14 5.61
C GLU A 400 3.24 28.01 4.45
N ASN A 401 3.48 27.60 3.21
CA ASN A 401 2.93 28.28 2.03
C ASN A 401 1.40 28.24 1.99
N ALA A 402 0.79 27.08 2.23
CA ALA A 402 -0.67 26.94 2.27
C ALA A 402 -1.30 27.80 3.36
N LYS A 403 -0.67 27.86 4.54
CA LYS A 403 -1.05 28.72 5.65
C LYS A 403 -0.96 30.20 5.29
N LYS A 404 0.14 30.63 4.71
CA LYS A 404 0.39 32.02 4.27
C LYS A 404 -0.65 32.48 3.23
N VAL A 405 -1.00 31.61 2.30
CA VAL A 405 -2.03 31.87 1.27
C VAL A 405 -3.46 31.78 1.85
N GLY A 406 -3.60 31.17 3.02
CA GLY A 406 -4.88 31.04 3.73
C GLY A 406 -5.82 30.02 3.11
N VAL A 407 -5.28 28.86 2.65
CA VAL A 407 -6.08 27.75 2.13
C VAL A 407 -6.13 26.57 3.10
N ALA A 408 -5.07 26.31 3.87
CA ALA A 408 -5.02 25.30 4.90
C ALA A 408 -3.98 25.67 5.97
N ASP A 409 -4.20 25.23 7.20
CA ASP A 409 -3.24 25.33 8.31
C ASP A 409 -3.12 23.94 8.94
N TRP A 410 -2.17 23.12 8.42
CA TRP A 410 -1.90 21.80 8.95
C TRP A 410 -0.99 21.90 10.18
N ASN A 411 -1.49 21.50 11.33
CA ASN A 411 -0.78 21.53 12.59
C ASN A 411 -1.01 20.26 13.42
N GLY A 412 -1.39 19.16 12.76
CA GLY A 412 -1.61 17.86 13.40
C GLY A 412 -2.99 17.68 14.02
N GLN A 413 -3.97 18.51 13.63
CA GLN A 413 -5.32 18.41 14.16
C GLN A 413 -5.91 17.02 13.90
N THR A 414 -6.52 16.45 14.93
CA THR A 414 -7.18 15.15 14.88
C THR A 414 -8.68 15.33 15.14
N PHE A 415 -9.50 14.84 14.21
CA PHE A 415 -10.92 14.73 14.41
C PHE A 415 -11.24 13.39 15.07
N ASN A 416 -11.55 13.42 16.37
CA ASN A 416 -11.76 12.21 17.17
C ASN A 416 -13.22 11.74 17.09
N VAL A 417 -13.39 10.44 16.92
CA VAL A 417 -14.69 9.75 16.84
C VAL A 417 -14.70 8.63 17.87
N GLU A 418 -15.77 8.57 18.67
CA GLU A 418 -16.02 7.46 19.56
C GLU A 418 -16.57 6.28 18.77
N GLY A 419 -15.86 5.16 18.79
CA GLY A 419 -16.23 3.94 18.07
C GLY A 419 -17.46 3.25 18.69
N ASN A 420 -18.35 2.76 17.84
CA ASN A 420 -19.50 2.01 18.29
C ASN A 420 -19.10 0.62 18.77
N SER A 421 -19.28 0.35 20.06
CA SER A 421 -18.86 -0.92 20.68
C SER A 421 -19.49 -2.19 20.07
N ILE A 422 -20.60 -2.05 19.35
CA ILE A 422 -21.22 -3.17 18.64
C ILE A 422 -20.30 -3.71 17.54
N ILE A 423 -19.54 -2.83 16.87
CA ILE A 423 -18.64 -3.22 15.79
C ILE A 423 -17.51 -4.09 16.36
N ILE A 424 -16.78 -3.58 17.38
CA ILE A 424 -15.61 -4.30 17.90
C ILE A 424 -15.98 -5.60 18.62
N LYS A 425 -17.13 -5.64 19.28
CA LYS A 425 -17.63 -6.86 19.96
C LYS A 425 -18.03 -7.98 19.02
N ASN A 426 -18.41 -7.63 17.79
CA ASN A 426 -18.85 -8.59 16.77
C ASN A 426 -17.83 -8.77 15.65
N ALA A 427 -16.66 -8.12 15.74
CA ALA A 427 -15.56 -8.39 14.84
C ALA A 427 -15.00 -9.79 15.13
N THR A 428 -15.20 -10.72 14.20
CA THR A 428 -14.66 -12.08 14.27
C THR A 428 -13.55 -12.23 13.25
N ALA A 429 -12.47 -12.89 13.63
CA ALA A 429 -11.38 -13.22 12.70
C ALA A 429 -11.80 -14.23 11.60
N GLU A 430 -12.99 -14.82 11.74
CA GLU A 430 -13.49 -15.88 10.85
C GLU A 430 -13.89 -15.37 9.45
N ASP A 431 -14.16 -14.07 9.30
CA ASP A 431 -14.57 -13.45 8.02
C ASP A 431 -13.39 -12.82 7.24
N ALA A 432 -12.16 -12.94 7.75
CA ALA A 432 -10.96 -12.36 7.14
C ALA A 432 -10.12 -13.38 6.34
N GLU A 433 -10.55 -14.64 6.19
CA GLU A 433 -9.89 -15.69 5.40
C GLU A 433 -10.56 -15.98 4.05
#